data_463469ff1cf98dd9f5484bb40e97dc13
#
_entry.id   463469ff1cf98dd9f5484bb40e97dc13
#
_cell.length_a   1.000
_cell.length_b   1.000
_cell.length_c   1.000
_cell.angle_alpha   90.00
_cell.angle_beta   90.00
_cell.angle_gamma   90.00
#
_symmetry.space_group_name_H-M   'P 1'
#
loop_
_entity.id
_entity.type
_entity.pdbx_description
1 polymer ?
#
loop_
_entity_poly.entity_id
_entity_poly.type
_entity_poly.pdbx_seq_one_letter_code
_entity_poly.pdbx_strand_id
1 'polypeptide(L)'
;MATLQSRKANNSLVLRISQLGKDFQLSENLTLSEFASQDGYDIVLVHPALLIGFQEVRDKIGVPLRVMSGYRSEKRNREIGGSSSSMHTLGMAIDVCPIVPQAHLDETLGEIERLALQIGMGGVRWYEKNNFVHMDVGHRRTW
;
A
#
# COMPACT_ATOMS: atom_id res chain seq x y z
N MET A 1 -4.37 -0.43 -17.93
CA MET A 1 -4.83 -1.63 -17.23
C MET A 1 -6.24 -1.42 -16.73
N ALA A 2 -7.14 -2.30 -17.10
CA ALA A 2 -8.56 -2.18 -16.79
C ALA A 2 -8.81 -2.08 -15.28
N THR A 3 -8.13 -2.91 -14.48
CA THR A 3 -8.33 -2.95 -13.03
C THR A 3 -7.92 -1.66 -12.34
N LEU A 4 -6.87 -0.99 -12.83
CA LEU A 4 -6.42 0.28 -12.27
C LEU A 4 -7.37 1.44 -12.63
N GLN A 5 -8.27 1.24 -13.60
CA GLN A 5 -9.25 2.25 -13.97
C GLN A 5 -10.49 2.21 -13.06
N SER A 6 -10.74 1.09 -12.37
CA SER A 6 -11.88 0.92 -11.48
C SER A 6 -11.51 1.30 -10.03
N ARG A 7 -11.25 2.59 -9.81
CA ARG A 7 -10.67 3.09 -8.56
C ARG A 7 -11.69 3.72 -7.62
N LYS A 8 -12.82 3.07 -7.45
CA LYS A 8 -13.84 3.57 -6.52
C LYS A 8 -13.66 2.90 -5.15
N ALA A 9 -13.77 3.68 -4.08
CA ALA A 9 -13.62 3.18 -2.70
C ALA A 9 -14.54 2.01 -2.40
N ASN A 10 -15.78 2.01 -2.94
CA ASN A 10 -16.73 0.94 -2.70
C ASN A 10 -16.42 -0.37 -3.45
N ASN A 11 -15.34 -0.39 -4.27
CA ASN A 11 -14.87 -1.61 -4.91
C ASN A 11 -13.84 -2.37 -4.07
N SER A 12 -13.52 -1.88 -2.88
CA SER A 12 -12.63 -2.59 -1.97
C SER A 12 -13.26 -3.87 -1.48
N LEU A 13 -12.43 -4.92 -1.41
CA LEU A 13 -12.82 -6.19 -0.81
C LEU A 13 -12.83 -6.06 0.70
N VAL A 14 -13.75 -6.77 1.36
CA VAL A 14 -13.86 -6.82 2.82
C VAL A 14 -13.45 -8.21 3.26
N LEU A 15 -12.30 -8.32 3.93
CA LEU A 15 -11.74 -9.60 4.34
C LEU A 15 -11.66 -9.66 5.87
N ARG A 16 -11.63 -10.90 6.42
CA ARG A 16 -11.45 -11.10 7.87
C ARG A 16 -10.25 -12.01 8.11
N ILE A 17 -9.32 -11.55 8.93
CA ILE A 17 -8.14 -12.33 9.30
C ILE A 17 -8.55 -13.64 9.98
N SER A 18 -9.56 -13.57 10.87
CA SER A 18 -10.08 -14.72 11.60
C SER A 18 -10.63 -15.83 10.69
N GLN A 19 -11.05 -15.48 9.46
CA GLN A 19 -11.60 -16.45 8.51
C GLN A 19 -10.54 -16.98 7.54
N LEU A 20 -9.66 -16.11 7.06
CA LEU A 20 -8.71 -16.44 6.00
C LEU A 20 -7.34 -16.85 6.54
N GLY A 21 -6.99 -16.39 7.73
CA GLY A 21 -5.66 -16.59 8.30
C GLY A 21 -4.69 -15.47 7.92
N LYS A 22 -3.75 -15.21 8.82
CA LYS A 22 -2.76 -14.12 8.67
C LYS A 22 -1.86 -14.29 7.45
N ASP A 23 -1.61 -15.52 7.05
CA ASP A 23 -0.70 -15.83 5.94
C ASP A 23 -1.40 -15.93 4.59
N PHE A 24 -2.69 -15.61 4.54
CA PHE A 24 -3.45 -15.57 3.28
C PHE A 24 -2.77 -14.61 2.30
N GLN A 25 -2.53 -15.08 1.07
CA GLN A 25 -1.84 -14.30 0.05
C GLN A 25 -2.80 -13.35 -0.66
N LEU A 26 -2.58 -12.04 -0.50
CA LEU A 26 -3.31 -11.01 -1.23
C LEU A 26 -2.76 -10.86 -2.65
N SER A 27 -1.46 -11.00 -2.79
CA SER A 27 -0.76 -11.08 -4.06
C SER A 27 0.48 -11.92 -3.85
N GLU A 28 1.28 -12.17 -4.89
CA GLU A 28 2.44 -13.05 -4.80
C GLU A 28 3.39 -12.66 -3.66
N ASN A 29 3.57 -11.37 -3.41
CA ASN A 29 4.51 -10.88 -2.40
C ASN A 29 3.86 -10.05 -1.29
N LEU A 30 2.58 -10.30 -1.00
CA LEU A 30 1.87 -9.55 0.05
C LEU A 30 0.88 -10.47 0.77
N THR A 31 1.07 -10.64 2.07
CA THR A 31 0.14 -11.40 2.91
C THR A 31 -0.89 -10.49 3.55
N LEU A 32 -2.01 -11.09 3.98
CA LEU A 32 -3.08 -10.39 4.66
C LEU A 32 -2.58 -9.69 5.93
N SER A 33 -1.75 -10.35 6.74
CA SER A 33 -1.24 -9.75 7.98
C SER A 33 -0.31 -8.57 7.73
N GLU A 34 0.45 -8.59 6.65
CA GLU A 34 1.31 -7.45 6.30
C GLU A 34 0.51 -6.20 5.96
N PHE A 35 -0.66 -6.40 5.37
CA PHE A 35 -1.53 -5.28 4.95
C PHE A 35 -2.54 -4.86 6.00
N ALA A 36 -2.81 -5.68 6.99
CA ALA A 36 -3.82 -5.45 8.03
C ALA A 36 -3.48 -4.24 8.90
N SER A 37 -4.50 -3.70 9.55
CA SER A 37 -4.32 -2.59 10.49
C SER A 37 -3.45 -3.02 11.67
N GLN A 38 -2.54 -2.14 12.08
CA GLN A 38 -1.55 -2.44 13.11
C GLN A 38 -2.13 -2.53 14.52
N ASP A 39 -3.39 -2.15 14.70
CA ASP A 39 -4.10 -2.26 15.98
C ASP A 39 -4.78 -3.61 16.18
N GLY A 40 -4.57 -4.55 15.27
CA GLY A 40 -5.15 -5.89 15.39
C GLY A 40 -6.60 -6.01 14.94
N TYR A 41 -7.14 -4.99 14.28
CA TYR A 41 -8.50 -5.02 13.78
C TYR A 41 -8.70 -6.17 12.81
N ASP A 42 -9.76 -6.97 13.00
CA ASP A 42 -9.97 -8.21 12.23
C ASP A 42 -10.39 -7.97 10.78
N ILE A 43 -11.12 -6.89 10.53
CA ILE A 43 -11.56 -6.55 9.17
C ILE A 43 -10.43 -5.85 8.44
N VAL A 44 -10.23 -6.22 7.18
CA VAL A 44 -9.22 -5.61 6.30
C VAL A 44 -9.91 -5.24 5.00
N LEU A 45 -9.87 -3.96 4.66
CA LEU A 45 -10.32 -3.50 3.35
C LEU A 45 -9.12 -3.46 2.42
N VAL A 46 -9.26 -4.00 1.22
CA VAL A 46 -8.21 -3.93 0.20
C VAL A 46 -8.81 -3.80 -1.19
N HIS A 47 -8.33 -2.80 -1.93
CA HIS A 47 -8.80 -2.57 -3.29
C HIS A 47 -8.00 -3.44 -4.27
N PRO A 48 -8.67 -4.17 -5.18
CA PRO A 48 -7.95 -5.03 -6.15
C PRO A 48 -6.94 -4.27 -7.01
N ALA A 49 -7.24 -3.03 -7.39
CA ALA A 49 -6.30 -2.21 -8.17
C ALA A 49 -5.00 -1.94 -7.42
N LEU A 50 -5.08 -1.78 -6.08
CA LEU A 50 -3.89 -1.59 -5.27
C LEU A 50 -3.00 -2.83 -5.29
N LEU A 51 -3.60 -4.02 -5.20
CA LEU A 51 -2.85 -5.27 -5.24
C LEU A 51 -2.11 -5.44 -6.57
N ILE A 52 -2.77 -5.12 -7.67
CA ILE A 52 -2.17 -5.18 -9.00
C ILE A 52 -1.02 -4.19 -9.10
N GLY A 53 -1.24 -2.95 -8.69
CA GLY A 53 -0.21 -1.91 -8.73
C GLY A 53 0.99 -2.22 -7.84
N PHE A 54 0.74 -2.66 -6.62
CA PHE A 54 1.80 -3.07 -5.70
C PHE A 54 2.65 -4.19 -6.30
N GLN A 55 2.00 -5.24 -6.80
CA GLN A 55 2.73 -6.40 -7.34
C GLN A 55 3.55 -6.00 -8.57
N GLU A 56 3.03 -5.12 -9.41
CA GLU A 56 3.75 -4.64 -10.57
C GLU A 56 5.02 -3.86 -10.17
N VAL A 57 4.91 -2.99 -9.17
CA VAL A 57 6.08 -2.29 -8.62
C VAL A 57 7.07 -3.29 -8.03
N ARG A 58 6.55 -4.24 -7.22
CA ARG A 58 7.39 -5.27 -6.58
C ARG A 58 8.18 -6.08 -7.60
N ASP A 59 7.53 -6.49 -8.68
CA ASP A 59 8.18 -7.28 -9.72
C ASP A 59 9.25 -6.48 -10.45
N LYS A 60 8.97 -5.23 -10.75
CA LYS A 60 9.91 -4.37 -11.50
C LYS A 60 11.09 -3.91 -10.66
N ILE A 61 10.87 -3.61 -9.37
CA ILE A 61 11.98 -3.19 -8.52
C ILE A 61 12.92 -4.36 -8.19
N GLY A 62 12.42 -5.58 -8.17
CA GLY A 62 13.22 -6.78 -8.02
C GLY A 62 13.82 -7.00 -6.64
N VAL A 63 13.44 -6.24 -5.63
CA VAL A 63 13.91 -6.42 -4.25
C VAL A 63 12.72 -6.54 -3.31
N PRO A 64 12.89 -7.19 -2.14
CA PRO A 64 11.80 -7.29 -1.17
C PRO A 64 11.37 -5.92 -0.66
N LEU A 65 10.08 -5.76 -0.44
CA LEU A 65 9.50 -4.53 0.11
C LEU A 65 8.86 -4.84 1.46
N ARG A 66 9.24 -4.07 2.47
CA ARG A 66 8.57 -4.14 3.77
C ARG A 66 7.38 -3.20 3.74
N VAL A 67 6.22 -3.70 4.19
CA VAL A 67 5.02 -2.88 4.31
C VAL A 67 5.10 -2.12 5.63
N MET A 68 5.16 -0.80 5.53
CA MET A 68 5.18 0.09 6.70
C MET A 68 3.77 0.37 7.20
N SER A 69 2.81 0.46 6.27
CA SER A 69 1.39 0.65 6.58
C SER A 69 0.56 0.22 5.38
N GLY A 70 -0.44 -0.63 5.64
CA GLY A 70 -1.42 -1.03 4.64
C GLY A 70 -2.79 -0.44 4.97
N TYR A 71 -3.79 -1.31 5.11
CA TYR A 71 -5.10 -0.88 5.60
C TYR A 71 -4.96 -0.34 7.02
N ARG A 72 -5.73 0.68 7.31
CA ARG A 72 -5.73 1.33 8.62
C ARG A 72 -7.17 1.48 9.08
N SER A 73 -7.51 0.91 10.24
CA SER A 73 -8.83 1.11 10.82
C SER A 73 -9.03 2.59 11.12
N GLU A 74 -10.28 3.03 11.18
CA GLU A 74 -10.57 4.44 11.50
C GLU A 74 -10.03 4.81 12.87
N LYS A 75 -10.14 3.90 13.84
CA LYS A 75 -9.59 4.11 15.18
C LYS A 75 -8.09 4.32 15.15
N ARG A 76 -7.35 3.43 14.46
CA ARG A 76 -5.90 3.55 14.34
C ARG A 76 -5.52 4.84 13.62
N ASN A 77 -6.26 5.19 12.59
CA ASN A 77 -6.00 6.42 11.84
C ASN A 77 -6.13 7.65 12.74
N ARG A 78 -7.15 7.70 13.59
CA ARG A 78 -7.30 8.79 14.56
C ARG A 78 -6.18 8.82 15.57
N GLU A 79 -5.77 7.65 16.08
CA GLU A 79 -4.72 7.55 17.10
C GLU A 79 -3.37 8.10 16.62
N ILE A 80 -3.06 7.90 15.34
CA ILE A 80 -1.79 8.39 14.78
C ILE A 80 -1.90 9.76 14.12
N GLY A 81 -3.07 10.40 14.21
CA GLY A 81 -3.27 11.73 13.64
C GLY A 81 -3.37 11.75 12.11
N GLY A 82 -3.79 10.65 11.51
CA GLY A 82 -3.98 10.57 10.06
C GLY A 82 -5.15 11.41 9.59
N SER A 83 -5.13 11.77 8.31
CA SER A 83 -6.23 12.51 7.68
C SER A 83 -7.51 11.70 7.71
N SER A 84 -8.65 12.35 7.95
CA SER A 84 -9.96 11.71 7.90
C SER A 84 -10.31 11.19 6.50
N SER A 85 -9.62 11.69 5.47
CA SER A 85 -9.79 11.26 4.08
C SER A 85 -8.65 10.35 3.61
N SER A 86 -7.92 9.72 4.54
CA SER A 86 -6.78 8.87 4.21
C SER A 86 -7.20 7.68 3.34
N MET A 87 -6.46 7.45 2.26
CA MET A 87 -6.66 6.29 1.40
C MET A 87 -6.37 4.96 2.11
N HIS A 88 -5.57 4.99 3.17
CA HIS A 88 -5.31 3.80 4.01
C HIS A 88 -6.59 3.26 4.65
N THR A 89 -7.51 4.15 5.04
CA THR A 89 -8.77 3.71 5.66
C THR A 89 -9.75 3.10 4.68
N LEU A 90 -9.51 3.26 3.40
CA LEU A 90 -10.33 2.67 2.33
C LEU A 90 -9.71 1.40 1.73
N GLY A 91 -8.53 1.00 2.22
CA GLY A 91 -7.80 -0.13 1.65
C GLY A 91 -7.20 0.18 0.29
N MET A 92 -6.97 1.45 -0.01
CA MET A 92 -6.49 1.92 -1.31
C MET A 92 -5.06 2.42 -1.30
N ALA A 93 -4.36 2.34 -0.16
CA ALA A 93 -3.00 2.85 -0.01
C ALA A 93 -2.07 1.86 0.67
N ILE A 94 -0.79 1.94 0.32
CA ILE A 94 0.26 1.15 0.95
C ILE A 94 1.54 2.00 1.02
N ASP A 95 2.21 1.93 2.15
CA ASP A 95 3.52 2.55 2.36
C ASP A 95 4.56 1.44 2.41
N VAL A 96 5.61 1.54 1.61
CA VAL A 96 6.63 0.50 1.50
C VAL A 96 8.03 1.04 1.67
N CYS A 97 8.91 0.20 2.23
CA CYS A 97 10.33 0.48 2.35
C CYS A 97 11.09 -0.71 1.75
N PRO A 98 12.02 -0.49 0.82
CA PRO A 98 12.77 -1.60 0.23
C PRO A 98 13.77 -2.18 1.24
N ILE A 99 13.97 -3.49 1.18
CA ILE A 99 14.96 -4.18 1.99
C ILE A 99 16.22 -4.29 1.17
N VAL A 100 17.10 -3.30 1.31
CA VAL A 100 18.35 -3.18 0.57
C VAL A 100 19.44 -2.66 1.50
N PRO A 101 20.74 -2.81 1.15
CA PRO A 101 21.82 -2.17 1.91
C PRO A 101 21.61 -0.66 2.00
N GLN A 102 22.01 -0.08 3.12
CA GLN A 102 21.82 1.35 3.40
C GLN A 102 22.38 2.23 2.27
N ALA A 103 23.49 1.85 1.66
CA ALA A 103 24.10 2.61 0.57
C ALA A 103 23.20 2.72 -0.66
N HIS A 104 22.22 1.84 -0.83
CA HIS A 104 21.31 1.81 -1.98
C HIS A 104 19.90 2.26 -1.65
N LEU A 105 19.64 2.64 -0.40
CA LEU A 105 18.27 2.91 0.06
C LEU A 105 17.61 4.06 -0.69
N ASP A 106 18.28 5.21 -0.74
CA ASP A 106 17.69 6.39 -1.39
C ASP A 106 17.49 6.19 -2.88
N GLU A 107 18.45 5.58 -3.55
CA GLU A 107 18.32 5.25 -4.97
C GLU A 107 17.12 4.35 -5.23
N THR A 108 16.96 3.32 -4.39
CA THR A 108 15.85 2.37 -4.54
C THR A 108 14.51 3.01 -4.23
N LEU A 109 14.42 3.85 -3.20
CA LEU A 109 13.20 4.59 -2.89
C LEU A 109 12.78 5.50 -4.05
N GLY A 110 13.73 6.20 -4.63
CA GLY A 110 13.46 7.04 -5.81
C GLY A 110 12.99 6.22 -7.00
N GLU A 111 13.53 5.03 -7.20
CA GLU A 111 13.11 4.14 -8.27
C GLU A 111 11.69 3.61 -8.05
N ILE A 112 11.33 3.28 -6.81
CA ILE A 112 9.97 2.88 -6.47
C ILE A 112 8.99 4.01 -6.78
N GLU A 113 9.31 5.24 -6.39
CA GLU A 113 8.49 6.41 -6.70
C GLU A 113 8.27 6.53 -8.20
N ARG A 114 9.35 6.46 -8.97
CA ARG A 114 9.29 6.56 -10.42
C ARG A 114 8.41 5.47 -11.03
N LEU A 115 8.58 4.22 -10.60
CA LEU A 115 7.79 3.08 -11.10
C LEU A 115 6.32 3.23 -10.77
N ALA A 116 5.99 3.64 -9.55
CA ALA A 116 4.60 3.83 -9.13
C ALA A 116 3.90 4.90 -9.98
N LEU A 117 4.58 6.00 -10.25
CA LEU A 117 4.06 7.04 -11.15
C LEU A 117 3.88 6.52 -12.57
N GLN A 118 4.85 5.76 -13.05
CA GLN A 118 4.84 5.24 -14.42
C GLN A 118 3.67 4.28 -14.66
N ILE A 119 3.35 3.43 -13.69
CA ILE A 119 2.23 2.50 -13.83
C ILE A 119 0.86 3.13 -13.54
N GLY A 120 0.82 4.40 -13.18
CA GLY A 120 -0.41 5.16 -13.06
C GLY A 120 -1.07 5.15 -11.69
N MET A 121 -0.31 4.98 -10.61
CA MET A 121 -0.84 5.16 -9.26
C MET A 121 -1.37 6.59 -9.11
N GLY A 122 -2.47 6.76 -8.36
CA GLY A 122 -3.13 8.05 -8.21
C GLY A 122 -2.38 9.02 -7.32
N GLY A 123 -1.89 8.54 -6.17
CA GLY A 123 -1.07 9.31 -5.26
C GLY A 123 0.24 8.59 -5.02
N VAL A 124 1.36 9.29 -5.17
CA VAL A 124 2.69 8.73 -4.92
C VAL A 124 3.52 9.79 -4.23
N ARG A 125 4.14 9.43 -3.13
CA ARG A 125 5.03 10.35 -2.42
C ARG A 125 6.14 9.60 -1.70
N TRP A 126 7.38 10.02 -1.94
CA TRP A 126 8.52 9.55 -1.19
C TRP A 126 8.71 10.42 0.05
N TYR A 127 8.59 9.82 1.22
CA TYR A 127 8.82 10.48 2.52
C TYR A 127 10.27 10.24 2.92
N GLU A 128 11.16 11.12 2.50
CA GLU A 128 12.61 10.97 2.66
C GLU A 128 13.03 10.78 4.12
N LYS A 129 12.42 11.53 5.04
CA LYS A 129 12.76 11.45 6.46
C LYS A 129 12.38 10.14 7.12
N ASN A 130 11.39 9.43 6.55
CA ASN A 130 10.86 8.21 7.11
C ASN A 130 11.20 6.97 6.29
N ASN A 131 11.92 7.15 5.20
CA ASN A 131 12.42 6.06 4.33
C ASN A 131 11.34 5.16 3.77
N PHE A 132 10.21 5.74 3.34
CA PHE A 132 9.18 4.95 2.68
C PHE A 132 8.56 5.74 1.52
N VAL A 133 7.94 4.99 0.60
CA VAL A 133 7.14 5.54 -0.48
C VAL A 133 5.69 5.19 -0.23
N HIS A 134 4.83 6.20 -0.21
CA HIS A 134 3.38 6.06 -0.19
C HIS A 134 2.89 5.89 -1.61
N MET A 135 2.03 4.89 -1.84
CA MET A 135 1.36 4.66 -3.13
C MET A 135 -0.12 4.42 -2.87
N ASP A 136 -0.98 5.03 -3.68
CA ASP A 136 -2.40 4.75 -3.59
C ASP A 136 -3.07 4.76 -4.96
N VAL A 137 -4.26 4.17 -5.01
CA VAL A 137 -5.06 4.07 -6.23
C VAL A 137 -6.27 5.00 -6.20
N GLY A 138 -6.20 6.06 -5.42
CA GLY A 138 -7.20 7.13 -5.45
C GLY A 138 -7.14 7.90 -6.77
N HIS A 139 -7.86 9.02 -6.84
CA HIS A 139 -7.77 9.86 -8.02
C HIS A 139 -6.37 10.44 -8.16
N ARG A 140 -5.98 10.74 -9.41
CA ARG A 140 -4.66 11.28 -9.70
C ARG A 140 -4.47 12.64 -9.04
N ARG A 141 -3.34 12.82 -8.34
CA ARG A 141 -3.03 14.07 -7.67
C ARG A 141 -1.54 14.16 -7.35
N THR A 142 -1.09 15.38 -7.04
CA THR A 142 0.27 15.63 -6.56
C THR A 142 0.18 16.43 -5.26
N TRP A 143 1.21 16.30 -4.41
CA TRP A 143 1.34 17.12 -3.21
C TRP A 143 2.78 17.31 -2.76
#